data_7e748d9e1dfb30f0b0517dd447d432e4
#
_entry.id   7e748d9e1dfb30f0b0517dd447d432e4
#
_cell.length_a   1.000
_cell.length_b   1.000
_cell.length_c   1.000
_cell.angle_alpha   90.00
_cell.angle_beta   90.00
_cell.angle_gamma   90.00
#
_symmetry.space_group_name_H-M   'P 1'
#
loop_
_entity.id
_entity.type
_entity.pdbx_description
1 polymer ?
#
loop_
_entity_poly.entity_id
_entity_poly.type
_entity_poly.pdbx_seq_one_letter_code
_entity_poly.pdbx_strand_id
1 'polypeptide(L)' 'LTSIAELRAILIAKFPQLESLATRAAFAVNEILVLTDTLLVENDEVAFLPAVSGG' A
#
# COMPACT_ATOMS: atom_id res chain seq x y z
N LEU A 1 -6.48 -12.97 -7.13
CA LEU A 1 -6.64 -11.66 -6.50
C LEU A 1 -5.48 -11.36 -5.57
N THR A 2 -5.06 -10.11 -5.55
CA THR A 2 -3.93 -9.67 -4.74
C THR A 2 -4.47 -8.80 -3.61
N SER A 3 -3.97 -9.03 -2.40
CA SER A 3 -4.33 -8.17 -1.28
C SER A 3 -3.40 -6.97 -1.20
N ILE A 4 -3.81 -5.97 -0.44
CA ILE A 4 -2.94 -4.80 -0.19
C ILE A 4 -1.65 -5.25 0.50
N ALA A 5 -1.73 -6.21 1.42
CA ALA A 5 -0.53 -6.71 2.09
C ALA A 5 0.44 -7.35 1.10
N GLU A 6 -0.07 -8.08 0.13
CA GLU A 6 0.78 -8.68 -0.90
C GLU A 6 1.40 -7.62 -1.79
N LEU A 7 0.62 -6.61 -2.15
CA LEU A 7 1.15 -5.51 -2.96
C LEU A 7 2.27 -4.79 -2.22
N ARG A 8 2.07 -4.54 -0.92
CA ARG A 8 3.11 -3.91 -0.11
C ARG A 8 4.38 -4.75 -0.10
N ALA A 9 4.23 -6.06 0.06
CA ALA A 9 5.38 -6.96 0.07
C ALA A 9 6.13 -6.91 -1.27
N ILE A 10 5.40 -6.85 -2.37
CA ILE A 10 6.02 -6.76 -3.69
C ILE A 10 6.79 -5.46 -3.83
N LEU A 11 6.20 -4.36 -3.36
CA LEU A 11 6.87 -3.06 -3.44
C LEU A 11 8.17 -3.06 -2.63
N ILE A 12 8.13 -3.64 -1.43
CA ILE A 12 9.31 -3.70 -0.58
C ILE A 12 10.39 -4.58 -1.23
N ALA A 13 9.97 -5.68 -1.86
CA ALA A 13 10.92 -6.56 -2.52
C ALA A 13 11.63 -5.86 -3.68
N LYS A 14 10.89 -5.03 -4.42
CA LYS A 14 11.48 -4.31 -5.55
C LYS A 14 12.25 -3.07 -5.12
N PHE A 15 11.81 -2.44 -4.06
CA PHE A 15 12.41 -1.19 -3.58
C PHE A 15 12.63 -1.30 -2.08
N PRO A 16 13.68 -2.02 -1.65
CA PRO A 16 13.91 -2.25 -0.22
C PRO A 16 14.02 -0.95 0.60
N GLN A 17 14.44 0.13 -0.03
CA GLN A 17 14.55 1.41 0.67
C GLN A 17 13.19 1.96 1.08
N LEU A 18 12.10 1.40 0.54
CA LEU A 18 10.77 1.84 0.92
C LEU A 18 10.22 1.11 2.14
N GLU A 19 10.96 0.15 2.68
CA GLU A 19 10.41 -0.70 3.73
C GLU A 19 9.85 0.08 4.90
N SER A 20 10.60 1.03 5.43
CA SER A 20 10.11 1.77 6.58
C SER A 20 8.92 2.67 6.24
N LEU A 21 8.90 3.22 5.04
CA LEU A 21 7.77 4.02 4.60
C LEU A 21 6.54 3.14 4.35
N ALA A 22 6.74 2.02 3.67
CA ALA A 22 5.62 1.15 3.30
C ALA A 22 4.97 0.51 4.53
N THR A 23 5.76 0.24 5.57
CA THR A 23 5.24 -0.35 6.78
C THR A 23 4.25 0.57 7.48
N ARG A 24 4.45 1.89 7.35
CA ARG A 24 3.60 2.88 7.99
C ARG A 24 2.63 3.55 7.04
N ALA A 25 2.68 3.19 5.76
CA ALA A 25 1.86 3.85 4.77
C ALA A 25 0.41 3.39 4.86
N ALA A 26 -0.48 4.29 4.52
CA ALA A 26 -1.87 3.94 4.28
C ALA A 26 -2.05 3.66 2.79
N PHE A 27 -3.04 2.87 2.47
CA PHE A 27 -3.38 2.58 1.09
C PHE A 27 -4.82 2.96 0.85
N ALA A 28 -5.09 3.47 -0.33
CA ALA A 28 -6.46 3.77 -0.75
C ALA A 28 -6.73 3.05 -2.05
N VAL A 29 -7.93 2.53 -2.19
CA VAL A 29 -8.37 1.89 -3.43
C VAL A 29 -9.56 2.67 -3.92
N ASN A 30 -9.43 3.20 -5.15
CA ASN A 30 -10.49 4.02 -5.74
C ASN A 30 -10.88 5.16 -4.80
N GLU A 31 -9.87 5.80 -4.21
CA GLU A 31 -10.03 6.98 -3.35
C GLU A 31 -10.64 6.66 -1.97
N ILE A 32 -10.68 5.39 -1.59
CA ILE A 32 -11.21 4.99 -0.29
C ILE A 32 -10.10 4.30 0.49
N LEU A 33 -9.82 4.78 1.70
CA LEU A 33 -8.83 4.14 2.55
C LEU A 33 -9.27 2.73 2.90
N VAL A 34 -8.34 1.80 2.82
CA VAL A 34 -8.65 0.38 3.04
C VAL A 34 -7.65 -0.25 3.98
N LEU A 35 -8.02 -1.41 4.50
CA LEU A 35 -7.14 -2.19 5.36
C LEU A 35 -6.26 -3.10 4.50
N THR A 36 -5.19 -3.60 5.11
CA THR A 36 -4.21 -4.39 4.37
C THR A 36 -4.73 -5.75 3.91
N ASP A 37 -5.82 -6.22 4.50
CA ASP A 37 -6.40 -7.48 4.06
C ASP A 37 -7.40 -7.32 2.92
N THR A 38 -7.59 -6.09 2.46
CA THR A 38 -8.48 -5.81 1.33
C THR A 38 -7.93 -6.47 0.07
N LEU A 39 -8.81 -7.14 -0.66
CA LEU A 39 -8.43 -7.74 -1.93
C LEU A 39 -8.62 -6.74 -3.06
N LEU A 40 -7.67 -6.80 -4.00
CA LEU A 40 -7.72 -5.93 -5.16
C LEU A 40 -8.29 -6.69 -6.34
N VAL A 41 -9.05 -6.00 -7.16
CA VAL A 41 -9.54 -6.58 -8.40
C VAL A 41 -8.98 -5.78 -9.57
N GLU A 42 -9.16 -6.32 -10.76
CA GLU A 42 -8.67 -5.69 -11.97
C GLU A 42 -9.21 -4.26 -12.09
N ASN A 43 -8.36 -3.37 -12.54
CA ASN A 43 -8.69 -1.96 -12.76
C ASN A 43 -8.87 -1.13 -11.49
N ASP A 44 -8.59 -1.70 -10.32
CA ASP A 44 -8.59 -0.90 -9.12
C ASP A 44 -7.45 0.12 -9.15
N GLU A 45 -7.75 1.33 -8.74
CA GLU A 45 -6.77 2.38 -8.64
C GLU A 45 -6.25 2.44 -7.22
N VAL A 46 -4.96 2.16 -7.04
CA VAL A 46 -4.37 2.09 -5.71
C VAL A 46 -3.48 3.30 -5.48
N ALA A 47 -3.71 3.98 -4.39
CA ALA A 47 -2.88 5.10 -3.98
C ALA A 47 -2.05 4.70 -2.77
N PHE A 48 -0.76 5.01 -2.83
CA PHE A 48 0.18 4.75 -1.75
C PHE A 48 0.38 6.05 -1.00
N LEU A 49 -0.01 6.08 0.28
CA LEU A 49 0.03 7.29 1.09
C LEU A 49 1.04 7.10 2.20
N PRO A 50 2.31 7.46 1.97
CA PRO A 50 3.31 7.32 3.02
C PRO A 50 2.96 8.21 4.21
N ALA A 51 3.19 7.70 5.40
CA ALA A 51 2.97 8.50 6.59
C ALA A 51 3.93 9.66 6.59
N VAL A 52 3.41 10.86 6.66
CA VAL A 52 4.23 12.04 6.80
C VAL A 52 4.36 12.29 8.28
N SER A 53 5.56 12.14 8.77
CA SER A 53 5.82 12.52 10.14
C SER A 53 5.61 14.02 10.22
N GLY A 54 4.56 14.41 10.90
CA GLY A 54 4.29 15.80 11.05
C GLY A 54 5.34 16.49 11.93
N GLY A 55 6.32 15.75 12.13
CA GLY A 55 7.46 16.21 12.93
C GLY A 55 7.66 17.27 13.12
#